data_023948879595721a6603a686a1c5fdf7
#
_entry.id   023948879595721a6603a686a1c5fdf7
#
_cell.length_a   1.000
_cell.length_b   1.000
_cell.length_c   1.000
_cell.angle_alpha   90.00
_cell.angle_beta   90.00
_cell.angle_gamma   90.00
#
_symmetry.space_group_name_H-M   'P 1'
#
loop_
_entity.id
_entity.type
_entity.pdbx_description
1 polymer ?
#
loop_
_entity_poly.entity_id
_entity_poly.type
_entity_poly.pdbx_seq_one_letter_code
_entity_poly.pdbx_strand_id
1 'polypeptide(L)'
;MAGARACAPSVVRLVTSNLHVLFIAVMSLILFFIDGLGIGARGPFNPFDGLEAAGPLAVFQSEEPELIYDGALIRTDATLGVEGRPQSASGQTTILTGINAPALLGYHKQGFPNEALREIILEHSIFLQLKRAGVSSITFANAYTPRFFESRPRWVSATTTAVEAAGMRFRDLDDLRAGDAVFQDYTNGMLIERGLDFPLQTPEEAGEILARIAGAHRFTLYEYFITDKVGHAQDMKAARLVLKNLARFVRTLLSRVDLSRTTVLLTSDHGNVEDLSSRNHTLNLVPTLVWGAKREHFKSRIRSLADITPAIVETLTEKAMTN
;
A
#
# COMPACT_ATOMS: atom_id res chain seq x y z
N MET A 1 70.22 5.82 -57.51
CA MET A 1 70.23 6.31 -56.12
C MET A 1 68.89 6.96 -55.83
N ALA A 2 68.02 6.28 -55.17
CA ALA A 2 66.69 6.81 -54.73
C ALA A 2 66.51 6.43 -53.26
N GLY A 3 66.54 7.45 -52.40
CA GLY A 3 66.40 7.28 -50.95
C GLY A 3 65.00 7.04 -50.56
N ALA A 4 64.74 5.94 -49.84
CA ALA A 4 63.50 5.64 -49.22
C ALA A 4 63.39 6.40 -47.88
N ARG A 5 62.40 7.28 -47.77
CA ARG A 5 62.03 7.91 -46.49
C ARG A 5 61.10 6.95 -45.76
N ALA A 6 61.47 6.52 -44.54
CA ALA A 6 60.65 5.74 -43.61
C ALA A 6 59.57 6.66 -43.01
N CYS A 7 58.35 6.21 -43.12
CA CYS A 7 57.18 6.85 -42.48
C CYS A 7 57.06 6.26 -41.06
N ALA A 8 57.09 7.09 -40.02
CA ALA A 8 56.86 6.67 -38.60
C ALA A 8 55.40 6.45 -38.36
N PRO A 9 54.99 5.43 -37.54
CA PRO A 9 53.59 5.20 -37.23
C PRO A 9 53.08 6.21 -36.19
N SER A 10 51.98 6.89 -36.52
CA SER A 10 51.24 7.73 -35.60
C SER A 10 50.55 6.90 -34.53
N VAL A 11 50.97 7.09 -33.29
CA VAL A 11 50.31 6.52 -32.09
C VAL A 11 48.99 7.24 -31.87
N VAL A 12 47.87 6.58 -32.18
CA VAL A 12 46.54 7.01 -31.75
C VAL A 12 46.38 6.73 -30.26
N ARG A 13 46.46 7.78 -29.42
CA ARG A 13 46.05 7.68 -28.01
C ARG A 13 44.55 7.54 -27.97
N LEU A 14 44.06 6.33 -27.62
CA LEU A 14 42.71 6.11 -27.17
C LEU A 14 42.52 6.80 -25.81
N VAL A 15 41.81 7.92 -25.81
CA VAL A 15 41.30 8.52 -24.57
C VAL A 15 40.10 7.68 -24.12
N THR A 16 40.28 6.75 -23.22
CA THR A 16 39.20 6.09 -22.51
C THR A 16 38.61 7.07 -21.51
N SER A 17 37.56 7.77 -21.89
CA SER A 17 36.72 8.48 -20.93
C SER A 17 35.97 7.46 -20.07
N ASN A 18 36.32 7.39 -18.78
CA ASN A 18 35.52 6.70 -17.78
C ASN A 18 34.14 7.38 -17.68
N LEU A 19 33.18 6.92 -18.47
CA LEU A 19 31.76 7.23 -18.19
C LEU A 19 31.38 6.48 -16.90
N HIS A 20 31.49 7.16 -15.77
CA HIS A 20 30.78 6.75 -14.58
C HIS A 20 29.30 6.99 -14.84
N VAL A 21 28.60 5.97 -15.31
CA VAL A 21 27.13 5.97 -15.31
C VAL A 21 26.72 5.96 -13.84
N LEU A 22 26.42 7.13 -13.28
CA LEU A 22 25.75 7.22 -12.00
C LEU A 22 24.38 6.55 -12.18
N PHE A 23 24.25 5.31 -11.73
CA PHE A 23 22.94 4.70 -11.52
C PHE A 23 22.27 5.46 -10.37
N ILE A 24 21.48 6.49 -10.71
CA ILE A 24 20.58 7.10 -9.75
C ILE A 24 19.64 6.00 -9.29
N ALA A 25 19.79 5.57 -8.04
CA ALA A 25 18.95 4.55 -7.45
C ALA A 25 17.50 5.08 -7.41
N VAL A 26 16.67 4.55 -8.29
CA VAL A 26 15.26 4.94 -8.38
C VAL A 26 14.55 4.41 -7.15
N MET A 27 14.03 5.32 -6.33
CA MET A 27 13.25 4.97 -5.14
C MET A 27 11.89 4.40 -5.53
N SER A 28 11.47 3.33 -4.86
CA SER A 28 10.13 2.75 -4.98
C SER A 28 9.35 2.86 -3.67
N LEU A 29 8.03 2.76 -3.76
CA LEU A 29 7.13 2.83 -2.62
C LEU A 29 5.98 1.83 -2.78
N ILE A 30 5.70 1.12 -1.70
CA ILE A 30 4.53 0.26 -1.56
C ILE A 30 3.57 0.95 -0.59
N LEU A 31 2.34 1.21 -1.03
CA LEU A 31 1.22 1.54 -0.16
C LEU A 31 0.43 0.24 0.08
N PHE A 32 0.57 -0.32 1.26
CA PHE A 32 -0.19 -1.47 1.73
C PHE A 32 -1.40 -0.95 2.53
N PHE A 33 -2.55 -0.91 1.91
CA PHE A 33 -3.78 -0.43 2.53
C PHE A 33 -4.52 -1.58 3.19
N ILE A 34 -4.90 -1.41 4.46
CA ILE A 34 -5.68 -2.36 5.27
C ILE A 34 -6.98 -1.69 5.70
N ASP A 35 -8.12 -2.29 5.37
CA ASP A 35 -9.44 -1.84 5.81
C ASP A 35 -9.69 -2.25 7.27
N GLY A 36 -10.08 -1.32 8.13
CA GLY A 36 -10.57 -1.60 9.46
C GLY A 36 -9.53 -2.05 10.49
N LEU A 37 -8.35 -1.41 10.52
CA LEU A 37 -7.30 -1.67 11.50
C LEU A 37 -7.00 -0.42 12.34
N GLY A 38 -7.38 -0.42 13.62
CA GLY A 38 -7.11 0.66 14.57
C GLY A 38 -6.04 0.32 15.61
N ILE A 39 -5.71 1.30 16.43
CA ILE A 39 -4.81 1.16 17.59
C ILE A 39 -5.68 1.09 18.85
N GLY A 40 -6.00 -0.13 19.29
CA GLY A 40 -6.83 -0.37 20.46
C GLY A 40 -6.04 -0.46 21.77
N ALA A 41 -6.79 -0.42 22.89
CA ALA A 41 -6.22 -0.78 24.18
C ALA A 41 -6.04 -2.30 24.29
N ARG A 42 -5.16 -2.77 25.19
CA ARG A 42 -5.14 -4.18 25.57
C ARG A 42 -6.44 -4.58 26.24
N GLY A 43 -6.86 -5.81 26.07
CA GLY A 43 -8.04 -6.34 26.72
C GLY A 43 -8.68 -7.52 26.00
N PRO A 44 -9.72 -8.13 26.61
CA PRO A 44 -10.30 -9.40 26.13
C PRO A 44 -11.03 -9.28 24.77
N PHE A 45 -11.33 -8.07 24.34
CA PHE A 45 -11.98 -7.82 23.04
C PHE A 45 -10.99 -7.42 21.93
N ASN A 46 -9.70 -7.22 22.28
CA ASN A 46 -8.66 -6.91 21.29
C ASN A 46 -7.96 -8.21 20.85
N PRO A 47 -8.14 -8.67 19.61
CA PRO A 47 -7.55 -9.92 19.14
C PRO A 47 -6.03 -9.91 19.06
N PHE A 48 -5.39 -8.74 19.12
CA PHE A 48 -3.92 -8.61 19.21
C PHE A 48 -3.40 -8.94 20.63
N ASP A 49 -4.22 -8.78 21.66
CA ASP A 49 -3.77 -9.03 23.03
C ASP A 49 -3.44 -10.50 23.25
N GLY A 50 -2.20 -10.78 23.66
CA GLY A 50 -1.66 -12.13 23.76
C GLY A 50 -1.46 -12.86 22.42
N LEU A 51 -1.46 -12.15 21.28
CA LEU A 51 -1.15 -12.72 19.96
C LEU A 51 0.27 -12.33 19.53
N GLU A 52 1.30 -12.96 20.10
CA GLU A 52 2.70 -12.69 19.77
C GLU A 52 3.00 -12.85 18.25
N ALA A 53 2.28 -13.77 17.59
CA ALA A 53 2.43 -14.02 16.16
C ALA A 53 1.98 -12.84 15.28
N ALA A 54 1.24 -11.85 15.80
CA ALA A 54 0.85 -10.64 15.06
C ALA A 54 2.04 -9.70 14.79
N GLY A 55 3.14 -9.83 15.55
CA GLY A 55 4.40 -9.13 15.27
C GLY A 55 4.22 -7.63 15.08
N PRO A 56 4.64 -7.08 13.92
CA PRO A 56 4.66 -5.63 13.69
C PRO A 56 3.26 -4.99 13.63
N LEU A 57 2.18 -5.78 13.51
CA LEU A 57 0.81 -5.27 13.48
C LEU A 57 0.19 -5.10 14.87
N ALA A 58 0.79 -5.70 15.91
CA ALA A 58 0.31 -5.62 17.29
C ALA A 58 0.72 -4.27 17.92
N VAL A 59 -0.05 -3.24 17.64
CA VAL A 59 0.16 -1.88 18.15
C VAL A 59 -0.96 -1.53 19.14
N PHE A 60 -0.58 -0.99 20.31
CA PHE A 60 -1.51 -0.62 21.36
C PHE A 60 -1.42 0.87 21.71
N GLN A 61 -2.52 1.43 22.26
CA GLN A 61 -2.66 2.87 22.51
C GLN A 61 -1.55 3.44 23.39
N SER A 62 -1.16 2.72 24.43
CA SER A 62 -0.23 3.22 25.46
C SER A 62 1.18 2.66 25.33
N GLU A 63 1.51 2.05 24.18
CA GLU A 63 2.79 1.38 23.98
C GLU A 63 3.51 1.92 22.74
N GLU A 64 4.82 2.00 22.83
CA GLU A 64 5.70 2.21 21.67
C GLU A 64 6.21 0.86 21.22
N PRO A 65 5.78 0.36 20.04
CA PRO A 65 6.19 -0.95 19.56
C PRO A 65 7.64 -0.93 19.10
N GLU A 66 8.37 -1.99 19.40
CA GLU A 66 9.63 -2.27 18.75
C GLU A 66 9.36 -2.95 17.40
N LEU A 67 9.50 -2.21 16.31
CA LEU A 67 9.22 -2.70 14.98
C LEU A 67 10.45 -3.35 14.35
N ILE A 68 10.27 -4.54 13.75
CA ILE A 68 11.33 -5.20 12.99
C ILE A 68 11.84 -4.28 11.87
N TYR A 69 13.08 -4.50 11.41
CA TYR A 69 13.72 -3.75 10.33
C TYR A 69 13.71 -2.23 10.54
N ASP A 70 13.84 -1.81 11.79
CA ASP A 70 13.90 -0.39 12.15
C ASP A 70 12.70 0.43 11.60
N GLY A 71 11.50 -0.15 11.71
CA GLY A 71 10.26 0.50 11.31
C GLY A 71 9.86 1.67 12.23
N ALA A 72 8.96 2.51 11.77
CA ALA A 72 8.37 3.59 12.54
C ALA A 72 6.84 3.47 12.58
N LEU A 73 6.27 3.77 13.74
CA LEU A 73 4.82 3.93 13.93
C LEU A 73 4.46 5.42 13.89
N ILE A 74 3.41 5.73 13.15
CA ILE A 74 2.72 7.02 13.17
C ILE A 74 1.28 6.74 13.58
N ARG A 75 0.83 7.35 14.67
CA ARG A 75 -0.55 7.30 15.11
C ARG A 75 -1.34 8.33 14.32
N THR A 76 -2.12 7.85 13.35
CA THR A 76 -2.73 8.67 12.30
C THR A 76 -4.21 8.91 12.61
N ASP A 77 -4.64 10.18 12.54
CA ASP A 77 -6.04 10.56 12.74
C ASP A 77 -6.90 10.18 11.52
N ALA A 78 -7.92 9.35 11.77
CA ALA A 78 -8.94 8.97 10.78
C ALA A 78 -10.24 9.74 10.95
N THR A 79 -10.43 10.47 12.06
CA THR A 79 -11.64 11.27 12.31
C THR A 79 -11.67 12.55 11.45
N LEU A 80 -10.49 13.06 11.08
CA LEU A 80 -10.34 14.19 10.16
C LEU A 80 -11.07 15.47 10.63
N GLY A 81 -11.31 15.58 11.96
CA GLY A 81 -12.03 16.69 12.57
C GLY A 81 -13.53 16.73 12.28
N VAL A 82 -14.12 15.64 11.83
CA VAL A 82 -15.56 15.53 11.53
C VAL A 82 -16.23 14.63 12.58
N GLU A 83 -17.41 15.03 13.04
CA GLU A 83 -18.18 14.28 14.01
C GLU A 83 -18.64 12.93 13.46
N GLY A 84 -18.61 11.91 14.29
CA GLY A 84 -19.01 10.54 13.94
C GLY A 84 -17.82 9.59 13.83
N ARG A 85 -18.13 8.32 13.54
CA ARG A 85 -17.09 7.29 13.36
C ARG A 85 -16.54 7.30 11.94
N PRO A 86 -15.22 7.23 11.78
CA PRO A 86 -14.60 7.07 10.46
C PRO A 86 -15.21 5.90 9.68
N GLN A 87 -15.32 6.05 8.35
CA GLN A 87 -16.01 5.13 7.47
C GLN A 87 -15.22 4.91 6.18
N SER A 88 -15.33 3.70 5.60
CA SER A 88 -14.52 3.24 4.47
C SER A 88 -14.58 4.19 3.26
N ALA A 89 -15.78 4.56 2.76
CA ALA A 89 -15.85 5.35 1.54
C ALA A 89 -15.14 6.70 1.66
N SER A 90 -15.35 7.41 2.78
CA SER A 90 -14.71 8.72 2.99
C SER A 90 -13.24 8.61 3.42
N GLY A 91 -12.89 7.62 4.25
CA GLY A 91 -11.52 7.37 4.68
C GLY A 91 -10.62 6.95 3.52
N GLN A 92 -11.05 5.98 2.71
CA GLN A 92 -10.32 5.52 1.52
C GLN A 92 -10.18 6.64 0.48
N THR A 93 -11.24 7.43 0.24
CA THR A 93 -11.16 8.60 -0.63
C THR A 93 -10.09 9.57 -0.12
N THR A 94 -10.05 9.83 1.19
CA THR A 94 -9.05 10.72 1.79
C THR A 94 -7.64 10.20 1.60
N ILE A 95 -7.38 8.91 1.89
CA ILE A 95 -6.07 8.28 1.69
C ILE A 95 -5.64 8.37 0.22
N LEU A 96 -6.55 8.07 -0.72
CA LEU A 96 -6.23 7.97 -2.15
C LEU A 96 -6.14 9.33 -2.86
N THR A 97 -6.53 10.42 -2.21
CA THR A 97 -6.53 11.74 -2.86
C THR A 97 -5.74 12.80 -2.10
N GLY A 98 -5.57 12.64 -0.79
CA GLY A 98 -5.03 13.67 0.10
C GLY A 98 -6.03 14.77 0.46
N ILE A 99 -7.30 14.62 0.04
CA ILE A 99 -8.37 15.57 0.33
C ILE A 99 -9.17 15.10 1.53
N ASN A 100 -9.45 15.97 2.48
CA ASN A 100 -10.31 15.65 3.63
C ASN A 100 -11.75 15.45 3.15
N ALA A 101 -12.06 14.26 2.67
CA ALA A 101 -13.34 13.93 2.06
C ALA A 101 -14.53 14.03 3.02
N PRO A 102 -14.47 13.55 4.29
CA PRO A 102 -15.59 13.73 5.21
C PRO A 102 -15.86 15.21 5.54
N ALA A 103 -14.83 16.07 5.60
CA ALA A 103 -15.06 17.51 5.80
C ALA A 103 -15.81 18.16 4.64
N LEU A 104 -15.54 17.74 3.40
CA LEU A 104 -16.30 18.22 2.23
C LEU A 104 -17.74 17.72 2.21
N LEU A 105 -17.99 16.51 2.71
CA LEU A 105 -19.34 15.96 2.80
C LEU A 105 -20.13 16.49 4.02
N GLY A 106 -19.45 16.92 5.08
CA GLY A 106 -20.02 17.20 6.39
C GLY A 106 -20.30 15.95 7.25
N TYR A 107 -19.91 14.76 6.80
CA TYR A 107 -20.11 13.48 7.51
C TYR A 107 -19.19 12.38 7.00
N HIS A 108 -19.02 11.31 7.80
CA HIS A 108 -18.33 10.09 7.39
C HIS A 108 -19.24 9.19 6.55
N LYS A 109 -18.85 8.88 5.32
CA LYS A 109 -19.61 8.04 4.39
C LYS A 109 -19.15 6.59 4.45
N GLN A 110 -20.09 5.69 4.80
CA GLN A 110 -19.83 4.24 4.82
C GLN A 110 -19.93 3.58 3.44
N GLY A 111 -19.35 2.41 3.30
CA GLY A 111 -19.48 1.51 2.15
C GLY A 111 -18.77 2.04 0.91
N PHE A 112 -19.52 2.30 -0.17
CA PHE A 112 -18.96 2.73 -1.44
C PHE A 112 -19.06 4.26 -1.64
N PRO A 113 -18.13 4.86 -2.41
CA PRO A 113 -18.17 6.27 -2.76
C PRO A 113 -19.51 6.66 -3.43
N ASN A 114 -20.14 7.73 -2.93
CA ASN A 114 -21.23 8.41 -3.61
C ASN A 114 -20.69 9.27 -4.78
N GLU A 115 -21.56 10.00 -5.46
CA GLU A 115 -21.19 10.81 -6.62
C GLU A 115 -20.11 11.84 -6.26
N ALA A 116 -20.29 12.61 -5.19
CA ALA A 116 -19.33 13.61 -4.77
C ALA A 116 -17.93 13.03 -4.46
N LEU A 117 -17.87 11.88 -3.77
CA LEU A 117 -16.60 11.20 -3.52
C LEU A 117 -15.96 10.66 -4.81
N ARG A 118 -16.77 10.17 -5.76
CA ARG A 118 -16.26 9.73 -7.06
C ARG A 118 -15.66 10.89 -7.86
N GLU A 119 -16.30 12.05 -7.87
CA GLU A 119 -15.78 13.27 -8.52
C GLU A 119 -14.39 13.62 -7.94
N ILE A 120 -14.27 13.65 -6.60
CA ILE A 120 -12.98 13.90 -5.94
C ILE A 120 -11.92 12.89 -6.40
N ILE A 121 -12.25 11.60 -6.45
CA ILE A 121 -11.30 10.55 -6.86
C ILE A 121 -10.93 10.70 -8.33
N LEU A 122 -11.90 10.99 -9.21
CA LEU A 122 -11.67 11.16 -10.65
C LEU A 122 -10.71 12.31 -10.96
N GLU A 123 -10.68 13.36 -10.13
CA GLU A 123 -9.81 14.52 -10.34
C GLU A 123 -8.47 14.41 -9.61
N HIS A 124 -8.44 13.77 -8.45
CA HIS A 124 -7.35 13.87 -7.50
C HIS A 124 -6.75 12.53 -7.06
N SER A 125 -7.08 11.39 -7.71
CA SER A 125 -6.54 10.10 -7.28
C SER A 125 -5.01 10.09 -7.27
N ILE A 126 -4.43 9.38 -6.30
CA ILE A 126 -2.98 9.22 -6.16
C ILE A 126 -2.30 8.80 -7.47
N PHE A 127 -2.93 7.89 -8.23
CA PHE A 127 -2.40 7.45 -9.51
C PHE A 127 -2.33 8.59 -10.55
N LEU A 128 -3.36 9.47 -10.60
CA LEU A 128 -3.33 10.66 -11.45
C LEU A 128 -2.27 11.65 -11.01
N GLN A 129 -2.17 11.90 -9.69
CA GLN A 129 -1.17 12.82 -9.14
C GLN A 129 0.24 12.34 -9.49
N LEU A 130 0.54 11.05 -9.30
CA LEU A 130 1.83 10.46 -9.64
C LEU A 130 2.12 10.53 -11.15
N LYS A 131 1.15 10.23 -12.01
CA LYS A 131 1.30 10.37 -13.47
C LYS A 131 1.58 11.81 -13.88
N ARG A 132 0.83 12.79 -13.35
CA ARG A 132 1.04 14.23 -13.62
C ARG A 132 2.41 14.69 -13.15
N ALA A 133 2.93 14.09 -12.09
CA ALA A 133 4.26 14.37 -11.56
C ALA A 133 5.40 13.60 -12.28
N GLY A 134 5.09 12.87 -13.36
CA GLY A 134 6.09 12.16 -14.19
C GLY A 134 6.54 10.81 -13.62
N VAL A 135 5.85 10.25 -12.63
CA VAL A 135 6.11 8.89 -12.14
C VAL A 135 5.47 7.89 -13.08
N SER A 136 6.26 7.23 -13.91
CA SER A 136 5.77 6.42 -15.04
C SER A 136 5.42 4.97 -14.69
N SER A 137 6.08 4.36 -13.71
CA SER A 137 5.89 2.94 -13.36
C SER A 137 5.06 2.81 -12.09
N ILE A 138 3.74 2.83 -12.24
CA ILE A 138 2.79 2.74 -11.14
C ILE A 138 1.82 1.57 -11.36
N THR A 139 1.43 0.87 -10.30
CA THR A 139 0.55 -0.29 -10.40
C THR A 139 -0.38 -0.46 -9.19
N PHE A 140 -1.52 -1.10 -9.44
CA PHE A 140 -2.39 -1.68 -8.43
C PHE A 140 -2.23 -3.20 -8.49
N ALA A 141 -1.84 -3.82 -7.38
CA ALA A 141 -1.40 -5.22 -7.36
C ALA A 141 -2.55 -6.23 -7.23
N ASN A 142 -3.77 -5.79 -6.90
CA ASN A 142 -4.90 -6.69 -6.71
C ASN A 142 -5.47 -7.20 -8.04
N ALA A 143 -5.74 -8.52 -8.09
CA ALA A 143 -6.43 -9.14 -9.21
C ALA A 143 -7.95 -9.02 -9.09
N TYR A 144 -8.61 -8.85 -10.23
CA TYR A 144 -10.06 -8.86 -10.39
C TYR A 144 -10.53 -10.14 -11.08
N THR A 145 -11.75 -10.57 -10.75
CA THR A 145 -12.37 -11.75 -11.36
C THR A 145 -13.05 -11.40 -12.69
N PRO A 146 -13.25 -12.35 -13.61
CA PRO A 146 -13.99 -12.13 -14.87
C PRO A 146 -15.37 -11.49 -14.66
N ARG A 147 -16.07 -11.87 -13.57
CA ARG A 147 -17.37 -11.30 -13.22
C ARG A 147 -17.36 -9.76 -13.11
N PHE A 148 -16.25 -9.19 -12.66
CA PHE A 148 -16.13 -7.72 -12.57
C PHE A 148 -16.16 -7.07 -13.96
N PHE A 149 -15.53 -7.69 -14.94
CA PHE A 149 -15.45 -7.18 -16.32
C PHE A 149 -16.73 -7.43 -17.11
N GLU A 150 -17.36 -8.59 -16.91
CA GLU A 150 -18.59 -9.01 -17.62
C GLU A 150 -19.85 -8.33 -17.08
N SER A 151 -19.90 -8.15 -15.77
CA SER A 151 -21.08 -7.61 -15.05
C SER A 151 -20.62 -6.57 -14.05
N ARG A 152 -20.17 -5.42 -14.57
CA ARG A 152 -19.67 -4.34 -13.71
C ARG A 152 -20.63 -4.05 -12.56
N PRO A 153 -20.19 -4.12 -11.30
CA PRO A 153 -21.03 -3.78 -10.16
C PRO A 153 -21.52 -2.35 -10.25
N ARG A 154 -22.77 -2.13 -9.85
CA ARG A 154 -23.33 -0.76 -9.74
C ARG A 154 -22.51 0.12 -8.82
N TRP A 155 -21.93 -0.48 -7.78
CA TRP A 155 -21.11 0.18 -6.77
C TRP A 155 -19.70 -0.40 -6.84
N VAL A 156 -18.71 0.47 -6.95
CA VAL A 156 -17.29 0.11 -6.98
C VAL A 156 -16.55 0.82 -5.85
N SER A 157 -15.45 0.23 -5.39
CA SER A 157 -14.63 0.79 -4.31
C SER A 157 -13.94 2.10 -4.72
N ALA A 158 -13.47 2.85 -3.72
CA ALA A 158 -12.67 4.04 -3.95
C ALA A 158 -11.40 3.70 -4.77
N THR A 159 -10.75 2.58 -4.46
CA THR A 159 -9.54 2.12 -5.17
C THR A 159 -9.84 1.75 -6.63
N THR A 160 -10.95 1.03 -6.89
CA THR A 160 -11.40 0.76 -8.26
C THR A 160 -11.60 2.06 -9.05
N THR A 161 -12.30 3.03 -8.46
CA THR A 161 -12.51 4.36 -9.08
C THR A 161 -11.19 5.08 -9.34
N ALA A 162 -10.22 4.98 -8.42
CA ALA A 162 -8.91 5.61 -8.58
C ALA A 162 -8.07 5.01 -9.72
N VAL A 163 -8.12 3.68 -9.88
CA VAL A 163 -7.46 2.95 -10.99
C VAL A 163 -8.05 3.36 -12.33
N GLU A 164 -9.38 3.42 -12.41
CA GLU A 164 -10.12 3.85 -13.62
C GLU A 164 -9.85 5.30 -13.99
N ALA A 165 -9.86 6.20 -12.99
CA ALA A 165 -9.56 7.62 -13.18
C ALA A 165 -8.21 7.84 -13.86
N ALA A 166 -7.24 7.00 -13.53
CA ALA A 166 -5.89 7.06 -14.11
C ALA A 166 -5.76 6.29 -15.43
N GLY A 167 -6.82 5.67 -15.96
CA GLY A 167 -6.77 4.85 -17.17
C GLY A 167 -5.77 3.70 -17.05
N MET A 168 -5.65 3.11 -15.85
CA MET A 168 -4.77 1.97 -15.62
C MET A 168 -5.47 0.66 -15.93
N ARG A 169 -4.71 -0.33 -16.41
CA ARG A 169 -5.20 -1.69 -16.57
C ARG A 169 -5.44 -2.33 -15.21
N PHE A 170 -6.55 -2.99 -15.04
CA PHE A 170 -6.77 -3.91 -13.93
C PHE A 170 -6.02 -5.22 -14.17
N ARG A 171 -5.44 -5.76 -13.13
CA ARG A 171 -4.91 -7.12 -13.14
C ARG A 171 -6.07 -8.11 -13.05
N ASP A 172 -5.94 -9.24 -13.71
CA ASP A 172 -6.97 -10.27 -13.79
C ASP A 172 -6.49 -11.63 -13.25
N LEU A 173 -7.26 -12.69 -13.49
CA LEU A 173 -6.91 -14.03 -13.02
C LEU A 173 -5.74 -14.66 -13.81
N ASP A 174 -5.44 -14.19 -15.01
CA ASP A 174 -4.28 -14.66 -15.76
C ASP A 174 -3.01 -14.03 -15.21
N ASP A 175 -3.04 -12.74 -14.83
CA ASP A 175 -1.96 -12.13 -14.05
C ASP A 175 -1.73 -12.86 -12.71
N LEU A 176 -2.83 -13.24 -12.03
CA LEU A 176 -2.73 -14.00 -10.78
C LEU A 176 -2.05 -15.35 -10.98
N ARG A 177 -2.40 -16.11 -12.04
CA ARG A 177 -1.75 -17.38 -12.40
C ARG A 177 -0.28 -17.21 -12.76
N ALA A 178 0.06 -16.11 -13.43
CA ALA A 178 1.45 -15.77 -13.76
C ALA A 178 2.25 -15.29 -12.53
N GLY A 179 1.60 -15.10 -11.38
CA GLY A 179 2.19 -14.53 -10.18
C GLY A 179 2.45 -13.02 -10.28
N ASP A 180 1.82 -12.33 -11.21
CA ASP A 180 1.94 -10.88 -11.40
C ASP A 180 0.81 -10.10 -10.73
N ALA A 181 0.02 -10.75 -9.89
CA ALA A 181 -1.03 -10.15 -9.07
C ALA A 181 -1.12 -10.85 -7.73
N VAL A 182 -1.78 -10.20 -6.77
CA VAL A 182 -2.19 -10.79 -5.50
C VAL A 182 -3.70 -10.65 -5.40
N PHE A 183 -4.40 -11.73 -4.98
CA PHE A 183 -5.84 -11.61 -4.81
C PHE A 183 -6.17 -10.86 -3.49
N GLN A 184 -7.39 -10.35 -3.39
CA GLN A 184 -7.82 -9.50 -2.27
C GLN A 184 -7.76 -10.18 -0.88
N ASP A 185 -7.80 -11.51 -0.82
CA ASP A 185 -7.60 -12.30 0.41
C ASP A 185 -6.20 -12.94 0.47
N TYR A 186 -5.34 -12.62 -0.49
CA TYR A 186 -3.99 -13.14 -0.78
C TYR A 186 -3.84 -14.67 -0.73
N THR A 187 -4.78 -15.40 -0.17
CA THR A 187 -4.72 -16.87 -0.05
C THR A 187 -5.38 -17.59 -1.21
N ASN A 188 -6.11 -16.90 -2.08
CA ASN A 188 -6.99 -17.46 -3.10
C ASN A 188 -8.17 -18.27 -2.54
N GLY A 189 -8.36 -18.33 -1.22
CA GLY A 189 -9.44 -19.07 -0.56
C GLY A 189 -10.82 -18.64 -1.07
N MET A 190 -11.05 -17.33 -1.21
CA MET A 190 -12.29 -16.80 -1.75
C MET A 190 -12.54 -17.18 -3.23
N LEU A 191 -11.52 -17.41 -4.03
CA LEU A 191 -11.67 -17.91 -5.40
C LEU A 191 -12.10 -19.37 -5.39
N ILE A 192 -11.45 -20.18 -4.55
CA ILE A 192 -11.78 -21.61 -4.37
C ILE A 192 -13.21 -21.77 -3.86
N GLU A 193 -13.62 -21.00 -2.86
CA GLU A 193 -15.01 -20.97 -2.35
C GLU A 193 -16.05 -20.63 -3.42
N ARG A 194 -15.66 -19.84 -4.44
CA ARG A 194 -16.49 -19.49 -5.59
C ARG A 194 -16.42 -20.52 -6.72
N GLY A 195 -15.76 -21.66 -6.52
CA GLY A 195 -15.64 -22.75 -7.49
C GLY A 195 -14.60 -22.50 -8.59
N LEU A 196 -13.69 -21.53 -8.40
CA LEU A 196 -12.61 -21.30 -9.35
C LEU A 196 -11.41 -22.20 -9.01
N ASP A 197 -10.80 -22.76 -10.04
CA ASP A 197 -9.61 -23.63 -9.91
C ASP A 197 -8.35 -22.76 -9.72
N PHE A 198 -7.95 -22.60 -8.46
CA PHE A 198 -6.73 -21.92 -8.04
C PHE A 198 -6.05 -22.68 -6.91
N PRO A 199 -4.71 -22.71 -6.86
CA PRO A 199 -4.02 -23.24 -5.70
C PRO A 199 -4.23 -22.33 -4.48
N LEU A 200 -4.40 -22.96 -3.31
CA LEU A 200 -4.33 -22.21 -2.05
C LEU A 200 -2.93 -21.63 -1.91
N GLN A 201 -2.85 -20.35 -1.62
CA GLN A 201 -1.60 -19.61 -1.49
C GLN A 201 -1.29 -19.33 -0.03
N THR A 202 -0.05 -19.52 0.38
CA THR A 202 0.41 -19.15 1.73
C THR A 202 0.62 -17.63 1.85
N PRO A 203 0.56 -17.08 3.08
CA PRO A 203 0.93 -15.68 3.30
C PRO A 203 2.35 -15.33 2.83
N GLU A 204 3.29 -16.28 2.94
CA GLU A 204 4.68 -16.12 2.51
C GLU A 204 4.78 -16.01 0.98
N GLU A 205 4.15 -16.90 0.24
CA GLU A 205 4.12 -16.84 -1.24
C GLU A 205 3.51 -15.52 -1.72
N ALA A 206 2.42 -15.07 -1.09
CA ALA A 206 1.81 -13.78 -1.42
C ALA A 206 2.75 -12.60 -1.14
N GLY A 207 3.50 -12.64 -0.03
CA GLY A 207 4.50 -11.64 0.32
C GLY A 207 5.64 -11.56 -0.69
N GLU A 208 6.12 -12.71 -1.17
CA GLU A 208 7.15 -12.79 -2.22
C GLU A 208 6.65 -12.24 -3.56
N ILE A 209 5.41 -12.56 -3.94
CA ILE A 209 4.79 -12.04 -5.15
C ILE A 209 4.66 -10.52 -5.08
N LEU A 210 4.13 -9.98 -3.98
CA LEU A 210 3.97 -8.54 -3.83
C LEU A 210 5.32 -7.81 -3.83
N ALA A 211 6.35 -8.38 -3.20
CA ALA A 211 7.71 -7.83 -3.22
C ALA A 211 8.27 -7.78 -4.65
N ARG A 212 8.05 -8.82 -5.45
CA ARG A 212 8.50 -8.89 -6.84
C ARG A 212 7.76 -7.86 -7.71
N ILE A 213 6.45 -7.74 -7.57
CA ILE A 213 5.65 -6.71 -8.25
C ILE A 213 6.20 -5.32 -7.90
N ALA A 214 6.43 -5.05 -6.62
CA ALA A 214 6.94 -3.77 -6.16
C ALA A 214 8.35 -3.45 -6.65
N GLY A 215 9.21 -4.46 -6.79
CA GLY A 215 10.55 -4.31 -7.35
C GLY A 215 10.57 -3.88 -8.82
N ALA A 216 9.47 -4.12 -9.56
CA ALA A 216 9.31 -3.72 -10.95
C ALA A 216 8.64 -2.34 -11.14
N HIS A 217 8.15 -1.71 -10.07
CA HIS A 217 7.38 -0.48 -10.14
C HIS A 217 7.89 0.58 -9.16
N ARG A 218 7.73 1.85 -9.51
CA ARG A 218 8.04 2.96 -8.61
C ARG A 218 6.97 3.16 -7.53
N PHE A 219 5.73 2.87 -7.84
CA PHE A 219 4.64 2.89 -6.88
C PHE A 219 3.77 1.66 -7.06
N THR A 220 3.51 0.97 -5.96
CA THR A 220 2.62 -0.20 -5.89
C THR A 220 1.60 0.01 -4.79
N LEU A 221 0.31 -0.06 -5.14
CA LEU A 221 -0.78 -0.14 -4.18
C LEU A 221 -1.25 -1.59 -4.06
N TYR A 222 -1.43 -2.08 -2.85
CA TYR A 222 -2.14 -3.31 -2.53
C TYR A 222 -3.19 -3.04 -1.46
N GLU A 223 -4.40 -3.58 -1.61
CA GLU A 223 -5.56 -3.41 -0.72
C GLU A 223 -5.97 -4.73 -0.09
N TYR A 224 -6.20 -4.71 1.23
CA TYR A 224 -6.66 -5.85 2.03
C TYR A 224 -7.80 -5.44 2.94
N PHE A 225 -8.96 -6.12 2.87
CA PHE A 225 -10.18 -5.73 3.60
C PHE A 225 -10.77 -6.83 4.51
N ILE A 226 -10.11 -7.98 4.65
CA ILE A 226 -10.66 -9.07 5.47
C ILE A 226 -10.65 -8.72 6.96
N THR A 227 -9.78 -7.83 7.40
CA THR A 227 -9.73 -7.29 8.76
C THR A 227 -11.04 -6.63 9.17
N ASP A 228 -11.59 -5.75 8.33
CA ASP A 228 -12.88 -5.12 8.57
C ASP A 228 -14.04 -6.15 8.60
N LYS A 229 -14.02 -7.10 7.68
CA LYS A 229 -15.02 -8.17 7.63
C LYS A 229 -15.07 -9.00 8.93
N VAL A 230 -13.91 -9.40 9.47
CA VAL A 230 -13.87 -10.19 10.72
C VAL A 230 -14.12 -9.33 11.94
N GLY A 231 -13.79 -8.04 11.92
CA GLY A 231 -14.15 -7.05 12.93
C GLY A 231 -15.68 -6.94 13.06
N HIS A 232 -16.36 -6.72 11.96
CA HIS A 232 -17.84 -6.68 11.93
C HIS A 232 -18.51 -7.99 12.36
N ALA A 233 -17.86 -9.13 12.10
CA ALA A 233 -18.34 -10.44 12.55
C ALA A 233 -18.15 -10.66 14.06
N GLN A 234 -17.29 -9.91 14.73
CA GLN A 234 -16.93 -10.06 16.16
C GLN A 234 -16.42 -11.46 16.50
N ASP A 235 -15.80 -12.16 15.53
CA ASP A 235 -15.27 -13.51 15.70
C ASP A 235 -13.80 -13.45 16.11
N MET A 236 -13.53 -13.59 17.41
CA MET A 236 -12.19 -13.57 17.97
C MET A 236 -11.25 -14.61 17.34
N LYS A 237 -11.76 -15.83 17.10
CA LYS A 237 -10.93 -16.91 16.53
C LYS A 237 -10.55 -16.61 15.08
N ALA A 238 -11.53 -16.17 14.28
CA ALA A 238 -11.28 -15.77 12.89
C ALA A 238 -10.37 -14.54 12.82
N ALA A 239 -10.60 -13.52 13.66
CA ALA A 239 -9.77 -12.32 13.71
C ALA A 239 -8.31 -12.65 14.05
N ARG A 240 -8.05 -13.47 15.07
CA ARG A 240 -6.68 -13.91 15.42
C ARG A 240 -6.00 -14.69 14.29
N LEU A 241 -6.72 -15.54 13.57
CA LEU A 241 -6.18 -16.28 12.43
C LEU A 241 -5.82 -15.32 11.29
N VAL A 242 -6.73 -14.41 10.97
CA VAL A 242 -6.52 -13.37 9.93
C VAL A 242 -5.29 -12.51 10.26
N LEU A 243 -5.21 -11.99 11.50
CA LEU A 243 -4.09 -11.13 11.93
C LEU A 243 -2.76 -11.88 11.98
N LYS A 244 -2.73 -13.13 12.42
CA LYS A 244 -1.53 -14.00 12.38
C LYS A 244 -1.03 -14.17 10.95
N ASN A 245 -1.92 -14.48 10.02
CA ASN A 245 -1.57 -14.71 8.62
C ASN A 245 -1.15 -13.41 7.93
N LEU A 246 -1.85 -12.30 8.21
CA LEU A 246 -1.48 -10.99 7.70
C LEU A 246 -0.08 -10.55 8.17
N ALA A 247 0.26 -10.83 9.44
CA ALA A 247 1.59 -10.56 9.97
C ALA A 247 2.68 -11.37 9.26
N ARG A 248 2.40 -12.63 8.89
CA ARG A 248 3.33 -13.48 8.09
C ARG A 248 3.52 -12.91 6.70
N PHE A 249 2.44 -12.49 6.04
CA PHE A 249 2.47 -11.80 4.74
C PHE A 249 3.36 -10.54 4.80
N VAL A 250 3.07 -9.63 5.73
CA VAL A 250 3.84 -8.38 5.90
C VAL A 250 5.29 -8.65 6.24
N ARG A 251 5.58 -9.60 7.13
CA ARG A 251 6.96 -9.97 7.48
C ARG A 251 7.74 -10.49 6.27
N THR A 252 7.12 -11.32 5.45
CA THR A 252 7.76 -11.82 4.23
C THR A 252 7.98 -10.71 3.22
N LEU A 253 6.99 -9.86 2.99
CA LEU A 253 7.15 -8.67 2.14
C LEU A 253 8.38 -7.86 2.57
N LEU A 254 8.47 -7.51 3.86
CA LEU A 254 9.58 -6.71 4.40
C LEU A 254 10.94 -7.41 4.27
N SER A 255 11.00 -8.73 4.36
CA SER A 255 12.25 -9.50 4.22
C SER A 255 12.72 -9.63 2.75
N ARG A 256 11.83 -9.41 1.78
CA ARG A 256 12.11 -9.58 0.35
C ARG A 256 12.35 -8.27 -0.40
N VAL A 257 11.91 -7.15 0.15
CA VAL A 257 12.18 -5.84 -0.46
C VAL A 257 13.53 -5.26 0.00
N ASP A 258 14.20 -4.56 -0.89
CA ASP A 258 15.40 -3.78 -0.52
C ASP A 258 14.95 -2.47 0.16
N LEU A 259 14.94 -2.45 1.48
CA LEU A 259 14.53 -1.30 2.29
C LEU A 259 15.47 -0.09 2.18
N SER A 260 16.66 -0.25 1.59
CA SER A 260 17.52 0.90 1.27
C SER A 260 17.00 1.71 0.08
N ARG A 261 16.17 1.10 -0.77
CA ARG A 261 15.62 1.68 -2.00
C ARG A 261 14.09 1.69 -2.05
N THR A 262 13.45 0.89 -1.22
CA THR A 262 11.98 0.76 -1.17
C THR A 262 11.47 1.26 0.17
N THR A 263 10.46 2.11 0.13
CA THR A 263 9.67 2.44 1.32
C THR A 263 8.40 1.62 1.32
N VAL A 264 8.13 0.93 2.42
CA VAL A 264 6.86 0.24 2.66
C VAL A 264 6.06 1.06 3.65
N LEU A 265 4.89 1.53 3.23
CA LEU A 265 3.94 2.27 4.03
C LEU A 265 2.66 1.46 4.15
N LEU A 266 2.36 0.99 5.36
CA LEU A 266 1.12 0.29 5.69
C LEU A 266 0.23 1.24 6.47
N THR A 267 -1.03 1.39 6.04
CA THR A 267 -2.00 2.27 6.73
C THR A 267 -3.42 1.70 6.68
N SER A 268 -4.32 2.28 7.45
CA SER A 268 -5.74 1.92 7.49
C SER A 268 -6.63 3.16 7.42
N ASP A 269 -7.88 2.99 7.02
CA ASP A 269 -8.87 4.07 6.86
C ASP A 269 -9.69 4.33 8.13
N HIS A 270 -9.85 3.34 8.97
CA HIS A 270 -10.54 3.40 10.27
C HIS A 270 -10.18 2.20 11.14
N GLY A 271 -10.52 2.27 12.42
CA GLY A 271 -10.45 1.13 13.31
C GLY A 271 -11.72 0.28 13.29
N ASN A 272 -11.56 -1.02 13.52
CA ASN A 272 -12.64 -2.00 13.68
C ASN A 272 -12.11 -3.25 14.40
N VAL A 273 -11.18 -4.00 13.78
CA VAL A 273 -10.76 -5.33 14.27
C VAL A 273 -10.06 -5.32 15.63
N GLU A 274 -9.51 -4.18 16.03
CA GLU A 274 -8.81 -4.02 17.32
C GLU A 274 -9.77 -3.94 18.52
N ASP A 275 -11.08 -3.88 18.29
CA ASP A 275 -12.10 -3.89 19.36
C ASP A 275 -13.36 -4.66 18.93
N LEU A 276 -13.40 -5.95 19.21
CA LEU A 276 -14.53 -6.84 18.92
C LEU A 276 -15.69 -6.74 19.91
N SER A 277 -15.70 -5.77 20.83
CA SER A 277 -16.84 -5.52 21.72
C SER A 277 -18.05 -4.94 20.98
N SER A 278 -17.83 -4.36 19.80
CA SER A 278 -18.84 -3.72 18.97
C SER A 278 -18.68 -4.10 17.49
N ARG A 279 -19.79 -4.11 16.75
CA ARG A 279 -19.78 -4.22 15.27
C ARG A 279 -19.45 -2.90 14.57
N ASN A 280 -19.45 -1.80 15.32
CA ASN A 280 -19.20 -0.47 14.73
C ASN A 280 -17.70 -0.20 14.65
N HIS A 281 -17.32 0.64 13.70
CA HIS A 281 -15.98 1.18 13.66
C HIS A 281 -15.64 1.94 14.94
N THR A 282 -14.35 2.06 15.24
CA THR A 282 -13.89 2.74 16.45
C THR A 282 -13.52 4.20 16.15
N LEU A 283 -13.32 4.99 17.21
CA LEU A 283 -12.73 6.33 17.13
C LEU A 283 -11.21 6.31 17.36
N ASN A 284 -10.63 5.12 17.41
CA ASN A 284 -9.21 4.96 17.64
C ASN A 284 -8.39 5.57 16.50
N LEU A 285 -7.19 6.04 16.80
CA LEU A 285 -6.19 6.34 15.77
C LEU A 285 -5.86 5.05 14.99
N VAL A 286 -5.49 5.20 13.74
CA VAL A 286 -5.06 4.07 12.91
C VAL A 286 -3.53 4.02 12.82
N PRO A 287 -2.93 2.83 12.70
CA PRO A 287 -1.50 2.73 12.52
C PRO A 287 -1.11 3.10 11.09
N THR A 288 -0.17 4.03 10.95
CA THR A 288 0.64 4.14 9.73
C THR A 288 2.04 3.63 10.09
N LEU A 289 2.38 2.45 9.58
CA LEU A 289 3.66 1.79 9.80
C LEU A 289 4.55 2.03 8.58
N VAL A 290 5.77 2.46 8.81
CA VAL A 290 6.69 2.82 7.73
C VAL A 290 8.04 2.15 7.91
N TRP A 291 8.54 1.53 6.84
CA TRP A 291 9.88 0.95 6.76
C TRP A 291 10.63 1.50 5.55
N GLY A 292 11.95 1.55 5.64
CA GLY A 292 12.83 1.94 4.55
C GLY A 292 13.43 3.33 4.71
N ALA A 293 14.21 3.74 3.70
CA ALA A 293 15.07 4.91 3.77
C ALA A 293 14.32 6.24 4.01
N LYS A 294 13.06 6.34 3.60
CA LYS A 294 12.25 7.56 3.72
C LYS A 294 11.33 7.60 4.96
N ARG A 295 11.49 6.67 5.92
CA ARG A 295 10.59 6.58 7.08
C ARG A 295 10.52 7.89 7.89
N GLU A 296 11.64 8.57 8.12
CA GLU A 296 11.66 9.84 8.90
C GLU A 296 10.93 10.97 8.17
N HIS A 297 10.97 10.97 6.83
CA HIS A 297 10.18 11.92 6.04
C HIS A 297 8.68 11.71 6.32
N PHE A 298 8.17 10.47 6.19
CA PHE A 298 6.76 10.17 6.48
C PHE A 298 6.39 10.47 7.93
N LYS A 299 7.24 10.12 8.90
CA LYS A 299 7.03 10.41 10.32
C LYS A 299 6.89 11.91 10.59
N SER A 300 7.62 12.75 9.86
CA SER A 300 7.54 14.20 9.98
C SER A 300 6.30 14.81 9.32
N ARG A 301 5.74 14.17 8.30
CA ARG A 301 4.66 14.70 7.44
C ARG A 301 3.26 14.23 7.84
N ILE A 302 3.09 12.96 8.22
CA ILE A 302 1.78 12.38 8.44
C ILE A 302 1.27 12.69 9.85
N ARG A 303 0.03 13.16 9.93
CA ARG A 303 -0.76 13.35 11.16
C ARG A 303 -2.16 12.77 11.00
N SER A 304 -2.71 12.82 9.79
CA SER A 304 -4.05 12.36 9.44
C SER A 304 -4.04 11.57 8.13
N LEU A 305 -5.15 10.95 7.78
CA LEU A 305 -5.31 10.25 6.48
C LEU A 305 -5.09 11.17 5.29
N ALA A 306 -5.38 12.46 5.42
CA ALA A 306 -5.22 13.43 4.34
C ALA A 306 -3.75 13.70 3.97
N ASP A 307 -2.82 13.34 4.83
CA ASP A 307 -1.39 13.56 4.60
C ASP A 307 -0.73 12.41 3.81
N ILE A 308 -1.40 11.26 3.65
CA ILE A 308 -0.83 10.03 3.06
C ILE A 308 -0.42 10.27 1.59
N THR A 309 -1.37 10.63 0.73
CA THR A 309 -1.08 10.85 -0.70
C THR A 309 -0.11 12.00 -0.94
N PRO A 310 -0.23 13.18 -0.29
CA PRO A 310 0.75 14.24 -0.45
C PRO A 310 2.18 13.81 -0.10
N ALA A 311 2.38 13.10 1.02
CA ALA A 311 3.70 12.61 1.44
C ALA A 311 4.29 11.58 0.45
N ILE A 312 3.43 10.71 -0.12
CA ILE A 312 3.86 9.73 -1.15
C ILE A 312 4.29 10.45 -2.43
N VAL A 313 3.48 11.40 -2.91
CA VAL A 313 3.78 12.15 -4.14
C VAL A 313 5.08 12.95 -3.96
N GLU A 314 5.24 13.65 -2.83
CA GLU A 314 6.48 14.37 -2.50
C GLU A 314 7.70 13.43 -2.55
N THR A 315 7.63 12.28 -1.87
CA THR A 315 8.72 11.29 -1.81
C THR A 315 9.13 10.78 -3.19
N LEU A 316 8.16 10.48 -4.06
CA LEU A 316 8.44 9.89 -5.37
C LEU A 316 8.82 10.92 -6.44
N THR A 317 8.64 12.21 -6.15
CA THR A 317 8.97 13.32 -7.06
C THR A 317 10.21 14.09 -6.64
N GLU A 318 10.69 13.89 -5.40
CA GLU A 318 11.98 14.45 -5.00
C GLU A 318 13.06 14.06 -6.01
N LYS A 319 13.68 15.06 -6.64
CA LYS A 319 14.89 14.83 -7.43
C LYS A 319 15.95 14.30 -6.48
N ALA A 320 16.60 13.18 -6.83
CA ALA A 320 17.78 12.76 -6.08
C ALA A 320 18.71 13.97 -5.97
N MET A 321 18.89 14.47 -4.73
CA MET A 321 19.85 15.55 -4.51
C MET A 321 21.21 14.98 -4.89
N THR A 322 21.76 15.47 -5.97
CA THR A 322 23.16 15.24 -6.35
C THR A 322 24.02 15.97 -5.31
N ASN A 323 24.55 15.22 -4.35
CA ASN A 323 25.70 15.67 -3.55
C ASN A 323 26.98 15.49 -4.34
#